data_09679356fb1428cdaae98bd3ff1b4038
#
_entry.id   09679356fb1428cdaae98bd3ff1b4038
#
_cell.length_a   1.000
_cell.length_b   1.000
_cell.length_c   1.000
_cell.angle_alpha   90.00
_cell.angle_beta   90.00
_cell.angle_gamma   90.00
#
_symmetry.space_group_name_H-M   'P 1'
#
loop_
_entity.id
_entity.type
_entity.pdbx_description
1 polymer ?
#
loop_
_entity_poly.entity_id
_entity_poly.type
_entity_poly.pdbx_seq_one_letter_code
_entity_poly.pdbx_strand_id
1 'polypeptide(L)'
;MRKGLLGVERLNGILQAYMNPADKSKREKEYRGTIFREGDKVMQIKNNYQIEWEIRTKFGLCVDKGMGIFNGDTGIIEEINDFAETMTISFDEGRKVEYPFKLLEELELAYAVTI
;
A
#
# COMPACT_ATOMS: atom_id res chain seq x y z
N MET A 1 -22.76 10.55 -6.23
CA MET A 1 -21.43 10.79 -6.82
C MET A 1 -20.50 11.41 -5.80
N ARG A 2 -19.30 10.90 -5.73
CA ARG A 2 -18.33 11.35 -4.74
C ARG A 2 -17.50 12.51 -5.27
N LYS A 3 -17.92 13.71 -5.06
CA LYS A 3 -17.15 14.87 -5.50
C LYS A 3 -15.80 14.95 -4.78
N GLY A 4 -15.76 14.54 -3.53
CA GLY A 4 -14.50 14.52 -2.77
C GLY A 4 -13.47 13.53 -3.29
N LEU A 5 -13.90 12.50 -4.00
CA LEU A 5 -13.00 11.48 -4.51
C LEU A 5 -12.00 12.05 -5.52
N LEU A 6 -12.49 12.88 -6.46
CA LEU A 6 -11.60 13.50 -7.44
C LEU A 6 -10.61 14.44 -6.78
N GLY A 7 -11.04 15.18 -5.76
CA GLY A 7 -10.14 16.05 -5.01
C GLY A 7 -9.10 15.26 -4.23
N VAL A 8 -9.51 14.15 -3.60
CA VAL A 8 -8.59 13.30 -2.83
C VAL A 8 -7.55 12.66 -3.75
N GLU A 9 -7.96 12.13 -4.90
CA GLU A 9 -7.02 11.53 -5.84
C GLU A 9 -6.00 12.56 -6.35
N ARG A 10 -6.45 13.76 -6.64
CA ARG A 10 -5.57 14.84 -7.10
C ARG A 10 -4.59 15.22 -6.01
N LEU A 11 -5.07 15.39 -4.78
CA LEU A 11 -4.23 15.72 -3.64
C LEU A 11 -3.22 14.62 -3.36
N ASN A 12 -3.64 13.37 -3.43
CA ASN A 12 -2.72 12.25 -3.24
C ASN A 12 -1.60 12.28 -4.27
N GLY A 13 -1.91 12.57 -5.53
CA GLY A 13 -0.90 12.67 -6.58
C GLY A 13 0.10 13.79 -6.33
N ILE A 14 -0.40 14.96 -5.92
CA ILE A 14 0.45 16.10 -5.60
C ILE A 14 1.32 15.80 -4.38
N LEU A 15 0.74 15.26 -3.34
CA LEU A 15 1.47 14.93 -2.12
C LEU A 15 2.48 13.82 -2.36
N GLN A 16 2.15 12.84 -3.17
CA GLN A 16 3.09 11.79 -3.55
C GLN A 16 4.33 12.39 -4.21
N ALA A 17 4.12 13.30 -5.17
CA ALA A 17 5.23 13.94 -5.87
C ALA A 17 6.10 14.78 -4.94
N TYR A 18 5.49 15.33 -3.89
CA TYR A 18 6.19 16.17 -2.93
C TYR A 18 6.89 15.37 -1.85
N MET A 19 6.20 14.37 -1.28
CA MET A 19 6.71 13.62 -0.14
C MET A 19 7.46 12.35 -0.53
N ASN A 20 7.19 11.83 -1.71
CA ASN A 20 7.85 10.62 -2.22
C ASN A 20 8.08 10.77 -3.72
N PRO A 21 8.99 11.67 -4.13
CA PRO A 21 9.22 11.93 -5.55
C PRO A 21 9.77 10.72 -6.27
N ALA A 22 9.54 10.68 -7.58
CA ALA A 22 10.04 9.60 -8.42
C ALA A 22 11.57 9.55 -8.36
N ASP A 23 12.10 8.33 -8.31
CA ASP A 23 13.53 8.09 -8.29
C ASP A 23 13.81 6.82 -9.10
N LYS A 24 14.96 6.77 -9.74
CA LYS A 24 15.36 5.60 -10.51
C LYS A 24 15.47 4.33 -9.67
N SER A 25 15.73 4.49 -8.37
CA SER A 25 15.81 3.36 -7.45
C SER A 25 14.45 2.87 -6.98
N LYS A 26 13.38 3.63 -7.24
CA LYS A 26 12.04 3.28 -6.79
C LYS A 26 11.23 2.70 -7.93
N ARG A 27 10.64 1.55 -7.71
CA ARG A 27 9.75 0.93 -8.66
C ARG A 27 8.35 1.48 -8.51
N GLU A 28 7.60 1.47 -9.58
CA GLU A 28 6.24 1.98 -9.61
C GLU A 28 5.31 0.99 -10.28
N LYS A 29 4.06 0.99 -9.85
CA LYS A 29 3.01 0.19 -10.49
C LYS A 29 1.78 1.05 -10.69
N GLU A 30 1.36 1.19 -11.93
CA GLU A 30 0.11 1.88 -12.24
C GLU A 30 -1.05 0.89 -12.18
N TYR A 31 -2.11 1.29 -11.49
CA TYR A 31 -3.32 0.49 -11.37
C TYR A 31 -4.53 1.42 -11.37
N ARG A 32 -5.36 1.29 -12.38
CA ARG A 32 -6.60 2.09 -12.55
C ARG A 32 -6.37 3.60 -12.39
N GLY A 33 -5.32 4.11 -13.01
CA GLY A 33 -4.99 5.52 -12.98
C GLY A 33 -4.27 5.99 -11.74
N THR A 34 -4.02 5.11 -10.78
CA THR A 34 -3.24 5.42 -9.59
C THR A 34 -1.86 4.83 -9.74
N ILE A 35 -0.84 5.64 -9.49
CA ILE A 35 0.54 5.18 -9.52
C ILE A 35 0.99 4.92 -8.09
N PHE A 36 1.26 3.64 -7.79
CA PHE A 36 1.85 3.26 -6.51
C PHE A 36 3.36 3.21 -6.67
N ARG A 37 4.07 3.82 -5.76
CA ARG A 37 5.54 3.92 -5.79
C ARG A 37 6.12 3.36 -4.51
N GLU A 38 7.27 2.72 -4.59
CA GLU A 38 7.96 2.24 -3.38
C GLU A 38 8.17 3.41 -2.43
N GLY A 39 7.83 3.21 -1.16
CA GLY A 39 7.88 4.25 -0.14
C GLY A 39 6.56 4.98 0.08
N ASP A 40 5.57 4.74 -0.75
CA ASP A 40 4.27 5.40 -0.62
C ASP A 40 3.50 4.90 0.60
N LYS A 41 2.74 5.83 1.19
CA LYS A 41 1.80 5.49 2.25
C LYS A 41 0.48 5.08 1.61
N VAL A 42 -0.03 3.93 2.01
CA VAL A 42 -1.27 3.37 1.48
C VAL A 42 -2.20 2.96 2.60
N MET A 43 -3.47 2.81 2.26
CA MET A 43 -4.49 2.39 3.21
C MET A 43 -5.36 1.31 2.57
N GLN A 44 -5.69 0.30 3.35
CA GLN A 44 -6.65 -0.71 2.95
C GLN A 44 -8.05 -0.10 3.04
N ILE A 45 -8.83 -0.22 1.98
CA ILE A 45 -10.17 0.40 1.92
C ILE A 45 -11.30 -0.60 2.04
N LYS A 46 -10.98 -1.88 2.22
CA LYS A 46 -11.96 -2.94 2.40
C LYS A 46 -11.50 -3.89 3.51
N ASN A 47 -12.46 -4.52 4.18
CA ASN A 47 -12.13 -5.60 5.09
C ASN A 47 -11.84 -6.85 4.26
N ASN A 48 -10.65 -7.40 4.40
CA ASN A 48 -10.29 -8.65 3.73
C ASN A 48 -9.75 -9.63 4.75
N TYR A 49 -10.56 -10.63 5.07
CA TYR A 49 -10.25 -11.61 6.11
C TYR A 49 -9.32 -12.71 5.62
N GLN A 50 -9.03 -12.75 4.33
CA GLN A 50 -8.23 -13.79 3.73
C GLN A 50 -6.78 -13.39 3.44
N ILE A 51 -6.44 -12.12 3.62
CA ILE A 51 -5.08 -11.65 3.43
C ILE A 51 -4.23 -12.12 4.60
N GLU A 52 -3.15 -12.82 4.29
CA GLU A 52 -2.20 -13.28 5.31
C GLU A 52 -1.14 -12.22 5.57
N TRP A 53 -0.80 -12.02 6.84
CA TRP A 53 0.28 -11.13 7.21
C TRP A 53 1.27 -11.87 8.10
N GLU A 54 2.51 -11.39 8.11
CA GLU A 54 3.58 -11.93 8.92
C GLU A 54 4.32 -10.83 9.64
N ILE A 55 4.78 -11.12 10.85
CA ILE A 55 5.70 -10.24 11.58
C ILE A 55 7.04 -10.94 11.60
N ARG A 56 8.06 -10.30 11.04
CA ARG A 56 9.40 -10.89 10.96
C ARG A 56 10.38 -10.08 11.78
N THR A 57 11.37 -10.76 12.36
CA THR A 57 12.47 -10.08 13.02
C THR A 57 13.41 -9.48 11.95
N LYS A 58 14.34 -8.65 12.40
CA LYS A 58 15.37 -8.09 11.51
C LYS A 58 16.27 -9.18 10.90
N PHE A 59 16.25 -10.37 11.44
CA PHE A 59 17.00 -11.52 10.91
C PHE A 59 16.17 -12.37 9.94
N GLY A 60 14.94 -11.93 9.64
CA GLY A 60 14.07 -12.63 8.70
C GLY A 60 13.27 -13.78 9.29
N LEU A 61 13.33 -13.97 10.59
CA LEU A 61 12.55 -15.02 11.26
C LEU A 61 11.11 -14.57 11.48
N CYS A 62 10.16 -15.40 11.09
CA CYS A 62 8.75 -15.14 11.33
C CYS A 62 8.45 -15.39 12.81
N VAL A 63 8.06 -14.35 13.53
CA VAL A 63 7.73 -14.44 14.96
C VAL A 63 6.22 -14.50 15.21
N ASP A 64 5.43 -14.07 14.25
CA ASP A 64 3.98 -14.14 14.33
C ASP A 64 3.39 -14.05 12.93
N LYS A 65 2.20 -14.59 12.78
CA LYS A 65 1.46 -14.50 11.53
C LYS A 65 -0.02 -14.61 11.82
N GLY A 66 -0.81 -14.06 10.90
CA GLY A 66 -2.25 -14.12 11.04
C GLY A 66 -2.92 -13.79 9.73
N MET A 67 -4.23 -13.60 9.78
CA MET A 67 -5.02 -13.29 8.60
C MET A 67 -5.93 -12.10 8.90
N GLY A 68 -6.15 -11.29 7.86
CA GLY A 68 -7.07 -10.19 7.93
C GLY A 68 -6.39 -8.83 7.93
N ILE A 69 -6.70 -8.06 6.90
CA ILE A 69 -6.36 -6.63 6.81
C ILE A 69 -7.68 -5.91 6.63
N PHE A 70 -7.88 -4.86 7.40
CA PHE A 70 -9.20 -4.26 7.52
C PHE A 70 -9.22 -2.83 6.98
N ASN A 71 -10.42 -2.36 6.68
CA ASN A 71 -10.63 -0.99 6.23
C ASN A 71 -10.04 -0.01 7.25
N GLY A 72 -9.15 0.86 6.78
CA GLY A 72 -8.48 1.84 7.62
C GLY A 72 -7.06 1.46 8.03
N ASP A 73 -6.65 0.21 7.82
CA ASP A 73 -5.27 -0.18 8.10
C ASP A 73 -4.34 0.52 7.12
N THR A 74 -3.30 1.19 7.66
CA THR A 74 -2.33 1.93 6.86
C THR A 74 -0.97 1.26 6.88
N GLY A 75 -0.24 1.45 5.80
CA GLY A 75 1.10 0.89 5.69
C GLY A 75 1.93 1.63 4.66
N ILE A 76 3.16 1.14 4.51
CA ILE A 76 4.13 1.72 3.56
C ILE A 76 4.50 0.63 2.55
N ILE A 77 4.55 1.00 1.29
CA ILE A 77 5.01 0.09 0.23
C ILE A 77 6.52 -0.09 0.38
N GLU A 78 6.95 -1.30 0.72
CA GLU A 78 8.37 -1.60 0.86
C GLU A 78 9.01 -1.98 -0.47
N GLU A 79 8.30 -2.76 -1.29
CA GLU A 79 8.85 -3.28 -2.53
C GLU A 79 7.74 -3.56 -3.53
N ILE A 80 8.00 -3.23 -4.78
CA ILE A 80 7.14 -3.62 -5.89
C ILE A 80 7.93 -4.61 -6.75
N ASN A 81 7.40 -5.83 -6.90
CA ASN A 81 8.05 -6.87 -7.68
C ASN A 81 7.22 -7.18 -8.92
N ASP A 82 7.62 -6.60 -10.05
CA ASP A 82 6.92 -6.80 -11.32
C ASP A 82 7.02 -8.24 -11.81
N PHE A 83 8.10 -8.90 -11.48
CA PHE A 83 8.33 -10.27 -11.91
C PHE A 83 7.38 -11.24 -11.21
N ALA A 84 7.23 -11.09 -9.91
CA ALA A 84 6.30 -11.92 -9.13
C ALA A 84 4.87 -11.38 -9.15
N GLU A 85 4.68 -10.18 -9.70
CA GLU A 85 3.39 -9.48 -9.72
C GLU A 85 2.83 -9.28 -8.30
N THR A 86 3.71 -8.87 -7.40
CA THR A 86 3.34 -8.62 -6.00
C THR A 86 3.90 -7.29 -5.52
N MET A 87 3.28 -6.76 -4.48
CA MET A 87 3.69 -5.54 -3.82
C MET A 87 3.73 -5.83 -2.32
N THR A 88 4.92 -5.66 -1.71
CA THR A 88 5.08 -5.88 -0.27
C THR A 88 4.78 -4.61 0.48
N ILE A 89 3.86 -4.69 1.43
CA ILE A 89 3.43 -3.56 2.23
C ILE A 89 3.65 -3.88 3.70
N SER A 90 4.26 -2.92 4.42
CA SER A 90 4.47 -3.02 5.85
C SER A 90 3.40 -2.21 6.56
N PHE A 91 2.48 -2.89 7.22
CA PHE A 91 1.44 -2.24 8.02
C PHE A 91 1.93 -1.95 9.44
N ASP A 92 1.08 -1.29 10.22
CA ASP A 92 1.39 -1.00 11.61
C ASP A 92 1.68 -2.30 12.38
N GLU A 93 2.44 -2.18 13.45
CA GLU A 93 2.85 -3.30 14.31
C GLU A 93 3.78 -4.30 13.61
N GLY A 94 4.40 -3.88 12.51
CA GLY A 94 5.35 -4.73 11.81
C GLY A 94 4.74 -5.81 10.94
N ARG A 95 3.44 -5.77 10.73
CA ARG A 95 2.77 -6.75 9.87
C ARG A 95 3.13 -6.51 8.42
N LYS A 96 3.65 -7.52 7.74
CA LYS A 96 4.02 -7.45 6.33
C LYS A 96 3.10 -8.31 5.50
N VAL A 97 2.68 -7.78 4.36
CA VAL A 97 1.77 -8.46 3.44
C VAL A 97 2.31 -8.36 2.03
N GLU A 98 2.24 -9.47 1.30
CA GLU A 98 2.50 -9.46 -0.14
C GLU A 98 1.16 -9.40 -0.86
N TYR A 99 0.86 -8.25 -1.47
CA TYR A 99 -0.37 -8.07 -2.24
C TYR A 99 -0.12 -8.52 -3.67
N PRO A 100 -0.91 -9.47 -4.19
CA PRO A 100 -0.92 -9.71 -5.62
C PRO A 100 -1.43 -8.44 -6.33
N PHE A 101 -0.94 -8.16 -7.52
CA PHE A 101 -1.39 -6.96 -8.25
C PHE A 101 -2.91 -6.91 -8.42
N LYS A 102 -3.56 -8.06 -8.51
CA LYS A 102 -5.02 -8.13 -8.63
C LYS A 102 -5.77 -7.60 -7.41
N LEU A 103 -5.11 -7.51 -6.26
CA LEU A 103 -5.72 -6.99 -5.04
C LEU A 103 -5.43 -5.51 -4.79
N LEU A 104 -4.72 -4.85 -5.70
CA LEU A 104 -4.42 -3.43 -5.54
C LEU A 104 -5.67 -2.55 -5.54
N GLU A 105 -6.79 -3.06 -6.03
CA GLU A 105 -8.07 -2.36 -5.97
C GLU A 105 -8.54 -2.09 -4.54
N GLU A 106 -7.99 -2.83 -3.56
CA GLU A 106 -8.32 -2.66 -2.16
C GLU A 106 -7.45 -1.63 -1.44
N LEU A 107 -6.49 -1.04 -2.17
CA LEU A 107 -5.57 -0.06 -1.61
C LEU A 107 -5.76 1.31 -2.23
N GLU A 108 -5.52 2.34 -1.44
CA GLU A 108 -5.48 3.73 -1.88
C GLU A 108 -4.24 4.40 -1.32
N LEU A 109 -3.75 5.42 -2.04
CA LEU A 109 -2.72 6.29 -1.48
C LEU A 109 -3.31 7.03 -0.28
N ALA A 110 -2.55 7.13 0.79
CA ALA A 110 -3.05 7.65 2.07
C ALA A 110 -2.44 8.99 2.46
N TYR A 111 -1.99 9.79 1.50
CA TYR A 111 -1.41 11.11 1.79
C TYR A 111 -2.48 12.15 2.10
N ALA A 112 -3.64 12.02 1.51
CA ALA A 112 -4.73 13.01 1.67
C ALA A 112 -6.00 12.33 2.17
N VAL A 113 -5.86 11.50 3.20
CA VAL A 113 -7.01 10.86 3.83
C VAL A 113 -7.63 11.84 4.81
N THR A 114 -8.90 12.16 4.60
CA THR A 114 -9.67 12.95 5.55
C THR A 114 -10.59 12.03 6.32
N ILE A 115 -10.63 12.25 7.58
CA ILE A 115 -11.46 11.46 8.48
C ILE A 115 -12.69 12.27 8.87
#